data_5fae8287044117d55ce643eda480cf92
#
_entry.id   5fae8287044117d55ce643eda480cf92
#
_cell.length_a   1.000
_cell.length_b   1.000
_cell.length_c   1.000
_cell.angle_alpha   90.00
_cell.angle_beta   90.00
_cell.angle_gamma   90.00
#
_symmetry.space_group_name_H-M   'P 1'
#
loop_
_entity.id
_entity.type
_entity.pdbx_description
1 polymer ?
#
loop_
_entity_poly.entity_id
_entity_poly.type
_entity_poly.pdbx_seq_one_letter_code
_entity_poly.pdbx_strand_id
1 'polypeptide(L)'
;MRIRGVWKAYGRRQVLRGADLDVPPGALVGVVGENGSGKSTLLRIAVGELTPDTGTVVRAGAVGYCPQRAVLNDSFTVLQHLRLFQVAYRLPTLARAHELMDLLAFAGCERLRPGELSGGTRQKLNLLLALMHDPQLLVLDEPYQGFDWDTHQRFWALAAGLRDAGRSIVVVSHLLHDLHHFDAVGHLREGRLVAEEPVR
;
A
#
# COMPACT_ATOMS: atom_id res chain seq x y z
N MET A 1 8.50 -0.02 -10.81
CA MET A 1 9.37 0.68 -9.82
C MET A 1 10.67 -0.08 -9.67
N ARG A 2 11.79 0.63 -9.39
CA ARG A 2 13.10 0.00 -9.15
C ARG A 2 13.81 0.70 -7.99
N ILE A 3 14.24 -0.08 -7.01
CA ILE A 3 15.04 0.34 -5.84
C ILE A 3 16.40 -0.34 -5.97
N ARG A 4 17.50 0.40 -5.79
CA ARG A 4 18.87 -0.12 -5.90
C ARG A 4 19.76 0.37 -4.77
N GLY A 5 20.38 -0.57 -4.07
CA GLY A 5 21.41 -0.32 -3.06
C GLY A 5 20.98 0.64 -1.96
N VAL A 6 19.72 0.57 -1.51
CA VAL A 6 19.17 1.53 -0.56
C VAL A 6 19.65 1.23 0.86
N TRP A 7 20.31 2.22 1.46
CA TRP A 7 20.69 2.23 2.89
C TRP A 7 19.89 3.28 3.62
N LYS A 8 19.53 2.96 4.88
CA LYS A 8 18.88 3.89 5.79
C LYS A 8 19.23 3.59 7.23
N ALA A 9 19.63 4.63 7.97
CA ALA A 9 19.86 4.58 9.40
C ALA A 9 19.04 5.63 10.16
N TYR A 10 18.71 5.35 11.41
CA TYR A 10 18.16 6.28 12.38
C TYR A 10 19.14 6.37 13.55
N GLY A 11 19.93 7.44 13.57
CA GLY A 11 21.04 7.57 14.48
C GLY A 11 22.07 6.44 14.26
N ARG A 12 22.34 5.63 15.28
CA ARG A 12 23.28 4.49 15.18
C ARG A 12 22.64 3.20 14.67
N ARG A 13 21.31 3.15 14.51
CA ARG A 13 20.58 1.94 14.08
C ARG A 13 20.47 1.92 12.57
N GLN A 14 21.20 1.03 11.91
CA GLN A 14 21.00 0.73 10.50
C GLN A 14 19.72 -0.11 10.32
N VAL A 15 18.79 0.38 9.52
CA VAL A 15 17.49 -0.27 9.26
C VAL A 15 17.46 -0.91 7.87
N LEU A 16 18.04 -0.25 6.86
CA LEU A 16 18.23 -0.84 5.53
C LEU A 16 19.72 -0.88 5.21
N ARG A 17 20.16 -1.96 4.58
CA ARG A 17 21.58 -2.28 4.34
C ARG A 17 21.81 -2.75 2.89
N GLY A 18 21.58 -1.85 1.93
CA GLY A 18 21.72 -2.16 0.51
C GLY A 18 20.51 -2.95 -0.01
N ALA A 19 19.30 -2.50 0.33
CA ALA A 19 18.08 -3.15 -0.14
C ALA A 19 17.85 -2.88 -1.64
N ASP A 20 17.54 -3.95 -2.39
CA ASP A 20 17.16 -3.93 -3.80
C ASP A 20 15.74 -4.46 -3.96
N LEU A 21 14.92 -3.79 -4.78
CA LEU A 21 13.56 -4.25 -5.11
C LEU A 21 13.21 -3.87 -6.54
N ASP A 22 12.81 -4.86 -7.33
CA ASP A 22 12.20 -4.66 -8.64
C ASP A 22 10.70 -4.94 -8.57
N VAL A 23 9.93 -4.01 -9.10
CA VAL A 23 8.48 -4.18 -9.29
C VAL A 23 8.20 -3.88 -10.77
N PRO A 24 8.13 -4.93 -11.60
CA PRO A 24 7.81 -4.77 -13.03
C PRO A 24 6.43 -4.15 -13.25
N PRO A 25 6.18 -3.55 -14.42
CA PRO A 25 4.81 -3.19 -14.82
C PRO A 25 3.91 -4.43 -14.81
N GLY A 26 2.69 -4.28 -14.26
CA GLY A 26 1.74 -5.38 -14.18
C GLY A 26 2.16 -6.52 -13.26
N ALA A 27 2.96 -6.23 -12.23
CA ALA A 27 3.36 -7.22 -11.23
C ALA A 27 2.81 -6.89 -9.84
N LEU A 28 2.42 -7.92 -9.12
CA LEU A 28 2.01 -7.89 -7.72
C LEU A 28 3.11 -8.52 -6.86
N VAL A 29 3.86 -7.69 -6.15
CA VAL A 29 5.06 -8.08 -5.40
C VAL A 29 4.81 -8.00 -3.89
N GLY A 30 5.08 -9.10 -3.19
CA GLY A 30 5.03 -9.17 -1.75
C GLY A 30 6.35 -8.75 -1.09
N VAL A 31 6.30 -8.00 0.00
CA VAL A 31 7.44 -7.76 0.89
C VAL A 31 7.08 -8.29 2.26
N VAL A 32 7.77 -9.33 2.70
CA VAL A 32 7.54 -9.97 3.98
C VAL A 32 8.77 -9.87 4.88
N GLY A 33 8.58 -10.06 6.17
CA GLY A 33 9.66 -10.01 7.15
C GLY A 33 9.14 -9.73 8.56
N GLU A 34 9.98 -9.92 9.56
CA GLU A 34 9.63 -9.72 10.96
C GLU A 34 9.28 -8.25 11.27
N ASN A 35 8.58 -8.05 12.39
CA ASN A 35 8.31 -6.70 12.88
C ASN A 35 9.62 -5.97 13.21
N GLY A 36 9.73 -4.72 12.75
CA GLY A 36 10.95 -3.94 12.94
C GLY A 36 12.09 -4.26 11.96
N SER A 37 11.89 -5.14 10.96
CA SER A 37 12.91 -5.45 9.92
C SER A 37 13.16 -4.29 8.94
N GLY A 38 12.28 -3.26 8.90
CA GLY A 38 12.44 -2.09 8.04
C GLY A 38 11.44 -2.01 6.88
N LYS A 39 10.40 -2.86 6.81
CA LYS A 39 9.41 -2.87 5.72
C LYS A 39 8.78 -1.49 5.48
N SER A 40 8.20 -0.89 6.51
CA SER A 40 7.59 0.45 6.39
C SER A 40 8.61 1.54 6.04
N THR A 41 9.89 1.41 6.49
CA THR A 41 10.97 2.32 6.08
C THR A 41 11.25 2.18 4.57
N LEU A 42 11.31 0.95 4.06
CA LEU A 42 11.50 0.68 2.63
C LEU A 42 10.33 1.26 1.82
N LEU A 43 9.07 1.05 2.26
CA LEU A 43 7.90 1.59 1.55
C LEU A 43 7.87 3.12 1.57
N ARG A 44 8.17 3.77 2.69
CA ARG A 44 8.25 5.25 2.76
C ARG A 44 9.33 5.82 1.86
N ILE A 45 10.45 5.13 1.70
CA ILE A 45 11.47 5.47 0.69
C ILE A 45 10.93 5.20 -0.72
N ALA A 46 10.26 4.08 -0.93
CA ALA A 46 9.65 3.72 -2.21
C ALA A 46 8.66 4.77 -2.71
N VAL A 47 7.88 5.40 -1.83
CA VAL A 47 6.92 6.46 -2.21
C VAL A 47 7.51 7.87 -2.20
N GLY A 48 8.69 8.07 -1.63
CA GLY A 48 9.37 9.37 -1.56
C GLY A 48 9.05 10.20 -0.32
N GLU A 49 8.38 9.63 0.67
CA GLU A 49 8.18 10.28 1.98
C GLU A 49 9.46 10.33 2.81
N LEU A 50 10.41 9.45 2.51
CA LEU A 50 11.69 9.37 3.21
C LEU A 50 12.83 9.29 2.21
N THR A 51 13.84 10.12 2.40
CA THR A 51 15.07 10.08 1.60
C THR A 51 15.99 8.97 2.13
N PRO A 52 16.50 8.07 1.27
CA PRO A 52 17.53 7.13 1.66
C PRO A 52 18.84 7.84 1.95
N ASP A 53 19.71 7.23 2.75
CA ASP A 53 21.05 7.77 3.01
C ASP A 53 21.98 7.54 1.79
N THR A 54 21.81 6.39 1.13
CA THR A 54 22.44 6.07 -0.17
C THR A 54 21.51 5.18 -0.99
N GLY A 55 21.83 4.98 -2.27
CA GLY A 55 21.03 4.20 -3.21
C GLY A 55 20.08 5.06 -4.03
N THR A 56 19.28 4.42 -4.86
CA THR A 56 18.39 5.10 -5.81
C THR A 56 17.00 4.46 -5.84
N VAL A 57 15.99 5.31 -6.11
CA VAL A 57 14.61 4.86 -6.35
C VAL A 57 14.09 5.48 -7.63
N VAL A 58 13.71 4.65 -8.59
CA VAL A 58 13.08 5.07 -9.84
C VAL A 58 11.62 4.62 -9.84
N ARG A 59 10.72 5.58 -10.02
CA ARG A 59 9.26 5.37 -10.10
C ARG A 59 8.76 5.87 -11.44
N ALA A 60 7.73 5.23 -11.97
CA ALA A 60 7.03 5.69 -13.16
C ALA A 60 5.56 5.92 -12.81
N GLY A 61 5.02 7.07 -13.25
CA GLY A 61 3.61 7.41 -13.10
C GLY A 61 3.20 7.84 -11.69
N ALA A 62 1.89 7.93 -11.49
CA ALA A 62 1.28 8.29 -10.23
C ALA A 62 1.42 7.14 -9.22
N VAL A 63 1.60 7.49 -7.95
CA VAL A 63 1.77 6.54 -6.85
C VAL A 63 0.60 6.67 -5.89
N GLY A 64 -0.06 5.54 -5.58
CA GLY A 64 -1.00 5.42 -4.47
C GLY A 64 -0.30 4.76 -3.28
N TYR A 65 -0.44 5.37 -2.11
CA TYR A 65 0.16 4.84 -0.89
C TYR A 65 -0.87 4.63 0.20
N CYS A 66 -0.93 3.41 0.71
CA CYS A 66 -1.73 3.05 1.87
C CYS A 66 -0.78 2.70 3.03
N PRO A 67 -0.50 3.62 3.96
CA PRO A 67 0.32 3.34 5.12
C PRO A 67 -0.39 2.40 6.10
N GLN A 68 0.36 1.67 6.92
CA GLN A 68 -0.16 0.75 7.94
C GLN A 68 -1.14 1.44 8.89
N ARG A 69 -0.84 2.68 9.29
CA ARG A 69 -1.74 3.51 10.10
C ARG A 69 -2.35 4.58 9.23
N ALA A 70 -3.67 4.56 9.13
CA ALA A 70 -4.40 5.59 8.42
C ALA A 70 -4.13 6.98 9.01
N VAL A 71 -3.72 7.92 8.16
CA VAL A 71 -3.56 9.33 8.52
C VAL A 71 -4.82 10.06 8.10
N LEU A 72 -5.83 10.04 8.96
CA LEU A 72 -7.12 10.67 8.74
C LEU A 72 -7.29 11.87 9.68
N ASN A 73 -7.98 12.89 9.22
CA ASN A 73 -8.34 14.03 10.06
C ASN A 73 -9.64 13.72 10.82
N ASP A 74 -9.56 13.61 12.14
CA ASP A 74 -10.70 13.23 12.99
C ASP A 74 -11.86 14.25 12.94
N SER A 75 -11.63 15.48 12.47
CA SER A 75 -12.68 16.49 12.29
C SER A 75 -13.46 16.32 10.98
N PHE A 76 -12.98 15.54 10.04
CA PHE A 76 -13.60 15.35 8.73
C PHE A 76 -14.45 14.09 8.70
N THR A 77 -15.59 14.17 7.99
CA THR A 77 -16.35 12.97 7.64
C THR A 77 -15.64 12.19 6.51
N VAL A 78 -16.06 10.95 6.28
CA VAL A 78 -15.61 10.15 5.13
C VAL A 78 -15.77 10.95 3.83
N LEU A 79 -16.95 11.53 3.58
CA LEU A 79 -17.19 12.33 2.37
C LEU A 79 -16.26 13.54 2.27
N GLN A 80 -15.94 14.20 3.38
CA GLN A 80 -15.01 15.33 3.38
C GLN A 80 -13.58 14.89 3.03
N HIS A 81 -13.14 13.69 3.49
CA HIS A 81 -11.88 13.11 3.04
C HIS A 81 -11.89 12.84 1.53
N LEU A 82 -12.96 12.20 1.02
CA LEU A 82 -13.09 11.95 -0.42
C LEU A 82 -13.01 13.23 -1.25
N ARG A 83 -13.69 14.31 -0.82
CA ARG A 83 -13.64 15.61 -1.50
C ARG A 83 -12.26 16.27 -1.42
N LEU A 84 -11.58 16.18 -0.27
CA LEU A 84 -10.22 16.69 -0.13
C LEU A 84 -9.30 16.02 -1.13
N PHE A 85 -9.33 14.68 -1.21
CA PHE A 85 -8.50 13.90 -2.13
C PHE A 85 -8.96 14.06 -3.58
N GLN A 86 -10.26 14.25 -3.85
CA GLN A 86 -10.75 14.61 -5.18
C GLN A 86 -10.06 15.88 -5.69
N VAL A 87 -10.00 16.91 -4.87
CA VAL A 87 -9.35 18.18 -5.22
C VAL A 87 -7.84 17.99 -5.36
N ALA A 88 -7.20 17.31 -4.40
CA ALA A 88 -5.76 17.08 -4.41
C ALA A 88 -5.28 16.30 -5.65
N TYR A 89 -6.06 15.29 -6.06
CA TYR A 89 -5.77 14.48 -7.24
C TYR A 89 -6.39 15.04 -8.53
N ARG A 90 -7.13 16.17 -8.46
CA ARG A 90 -7.82 16.81 -9.60
C ARG A 90 -8.79 15.86 -10.32
N LEU A 91 -9.53 15.06 -9.55
CA LEU A 91 -10.48 14.11 -10.10
C LEU A 91 -11.79 14.82 -10.50
N PRO A 92 -12.38 14.52 -11.66
CA PRO A 92 -13.60 15.16 -12.12
C PRO A 92 -14.81 14.80 -11.26
N THR A 93 -14.86 13.59 -10.72
CA THR A 93 -15.98 13.08 -9.93
C THR A 93 -15.50 12.17 -8.79
N LEU A 94 -16.41 11.78 -7.91
CA LEU A 94 -16.19 10.77 -6.86
C LEU A 94 -16.69 9.37 -7.29
N ALA A 95 -17.05 9.15 -8.56
CA ALA A 95 -17.62 7.89 -9.02
C ALA A 95 -16.74 6.68 -8.62
N ARG A 96 -15.44 6.76 -8.90
CA ARG A 96 -14.50 5.69 -8.53
C ARG A 96 -14.41 5.48 -7.01
N ALA A 97 -14.51 6.54 -6.22
CA ALA A 97 -14.51 6.40 -4.76
C ALA A 97 -15.75 5.67 -4.27
N HIS A 98 -16.93 5.96 -4.82
CA HIS A 98 -18.16 5.24 -4.46
C HIS A 98 -18.11 3.77 -4.89
N GLU A 99 -17.63 3.46 -6.10
CA GLU A 99 -17.40 2.06 -6.54
C GLU A 99 -16.50 1.30 -5.55
N LEU A 100 -15.43 1.94 -5.07
CA LEU A 100 -14.53 1.34 -4.09
C LEU A 100 -15.18 1.18 -2.71
N MET A 101 -16.08 2.10 -2.30
CA MET A 101 -16.86 1.94 -1.06
C MET A 101 -17.77 0.72 -1.12
N ASP A 102 -18.44 0.52 -2.25
CA ASP A 102 -19.31 -0.66 -2.48
C ASP A 102 -18.48 -1.95 -2.49
N LEU A 103 -17.37 -1.96 -3.23
CA LEU A 103 -16.47 -3.11 -3.35
C LEU A 103 -15.91 -3.52 -1.98
N LEU A 104 -15.48 -2.56 -1.17
CA LEU A 104 -14.91 -2.79 0.16
C LEU A 104 -15.98 -2.91 1.25
N ALA A 105 -17.27 -2.91 0.89
CA ALA A 105 -18.41 -3.09 1.77
C ALA A 105 -18.44 -2.11 2.97
N PHE A 106 -18.34 -0.79 2.68
CA PHE A 106 -18.54 0.26 3.68
C PHE A 106 -19.32 1.49 3.14
N ALA A 107 -20.13 1.29 2.10
CA ALA A 107 -21.13 2.26 1.65
C ALA A 107 -22.06 2.65 2.82
N GLY A 108 -22.56 3.88 2.80
CA GLY A 108 -23.40 4.42 3.87
C GLY A 108 -22.61 5.07 5.03
N CYS A 109 -21.27 4.99 5.01
CA CYS A 109 -20.43 5.62 6.03
C CYS A 109 -20.04 7.07 5.71
N GLU A 110 -20.55 7.69 4.65
CA GLU A 110 -20.10 8.99 4.11
C GLU A 110 -20.19 10.12 5.14
N ARG A 111 -21.17 10.07 6.04
CA ARG A 111 -21.40 11.10 7.07
C ARG A 111 -20.64 10.86 8.36
N LEU A 112 -20.07 9.66 8.56
CA LEU A 112 -19.36 9.31 9.76
C LEU A 112 -17.96 9.92 9.77
N ARG A 113 -17.45 10.20 10.97
CA ARG A 113 -16.06 10.63 11.19
C ARG A 113 -15.17 9.42 11.51
N PRO A 114 -13.84 9.52 11.36
CA PRO A 114 -12.92 8.41 11.67
C PRO A 114 -13.10 7.80 13.06
N GLY A 115 -13.41 8.64 14.07
CA GLY A 115 -13.67 8.15 15.43
C GLY A 115 -14.92 7.28 15.59
N GLU A 116 -15.86 7.36 14.64
CA GLU A 116 -17.12 6.59 14.63
C GLU A 116 -17.00 5.31 13.80
N LEU A 117 -15.88 5.14 13.08
CA LEU A 117 -15.61 3.96 12.26
C LEU A 117 -14.90 2.86 13.08
N SER A 118 -15.18 1.61 12.75
CA SER A 118 -14.35 0.49 13.22
C SER A 118 -12.91 0.61 12.69
N GLY A 119 -11.97 -0.08 13.32
CA GLY A 119 -10.58 -0.14 12.82
C GLY A 119 -10.49 -0.62 11.38
N GLY A 120 -11.22 -1.69 11.05
CA GLY A 120 -11.29 -2.22 9.69
C GLY A 120 -11.90 -1.22 8.69
N THR A 121 -12.97 -0.50 9.08
CA THR A 121 -13.58 0.51 8.20
C THR A 121 -12.65 1.72 7.98
N ARG A 122 -11.88 2.12 9.00
CA ARG A 122 -10.82 3.14 8.83
C ARG A 122 -9.76 2.69 7.84
N GLN A 123 -9.36 1.41 7.91
CA GLN A 123 -8.38 0.86 6.98
C GLN A 123 -8.94 0.75 5.55
N LYS A 124 -10.23 0.41 5.38
CA LYS A 124 -10.92 0.45 4.08
C LYS A 124 -10.90 1.86 3.48
N LEU A 125 -11.18 2.90 4.28
CA LEU A 125 -11.08 4.29 3.83
C LEU A 125 -9.63 4.66 3.45
N ASN A 126 -8.63 4.28 4.25
CA ASN A 126 -7.21 4.50 3.95
C ASN A 126 -6.82 3.89 2.60
N LEU A 127 -7.21 2.63 2.37
CA LEU A 127 -6.97 1.93 1.10
C LEU A 127 -7.69 2.62 -0.07
N LEU A 128 -8.95 3.03 0.12
CA LEU A 128 -9.71 3.75 -0.91
C LEU A 128 -9.01 5.03 -1.34
N LEU A 129 -8.53 5.84 -0.39
CA LEU A 129 -7.83 7.09 -0.69
C LEU A 129 -6.55 6.87 -1.51
N ALA A 130 -5.87 5.75 -1.31
CA ALA A 130 -4.71 5.35 -2.12
C ALA A 130 -5.09 4.90 -3.54
N LEU A 131 -6.33 4.42 -3.75
CA LEU A 131 -6.79 3.81 -5.01
C LEU A 131 -7.59 4.76 -5.90
N MET A 132 -8.26 5.78 -5.33
CA MET A 132 -9.30 6.53 -6.02
C MET A 132 -8.82 7.36 -7.23
N HIS A 133 -7.53 7.64 -7.33
CA HIS A 133 -6.91 8.36 -8.46
C HIS A 133 -6.29 7.45 -9.52
N ASP A 134 -6.59 6.15 -9.46
CA ASP A 134 -6.14 5.11 -10.40
C ASP A 134 -4.63 5.14 -10.69
N PRO A 135 -3.78 5.01 -9.66
CA PRO A 135 -2.34 5.12 -9.82
C PRO A 135 -1.73 3.96 -10.61
N GLN A 136 -0.59 4.21 -11.30
CA GLN A 136 0.18 3.17 -11.98
C GLN A 136 0.95 2.28 -11.00
N LEU A 137 1.34 2.83 -9.85
CA LEU A 137 2.03 2.11 -8.79
C LEU A 137 1.26 2.22 -7.49
N LEU A 138 0.93 1.07 -6.90
CA LEU A 138 0.35 0.98 -5.57
C LEU A 138 1.38 0.45 -4.58
N VAL A 139 1.51 1.11 -3.44
CA VAL A 139 2.38 0.70 -2.33
C VAL A 139 1.53 0.60 -1.08
N LEU A 140 1.36 -0.62 -0.58
CA LEU A 140 0.38 -0.96 0.45
C LEU A 140 1.07 -1.61 1.66
N ASP A 141 0.95 -0.97 2.82
CA ASP A 141 1.53 -1.47 4.07
C ASP A 141 0.43 -2.09 4.94
N GLU A 142 0.32 -3.43 4.92
CA GLU A 142 -0.71 -4.22 5.60
C GLU A 142 -2.14 -3.71 5.33
N PRO A 143 -2.55 -3.58 4.05
CA PRO A 143 -3.74 -2.83 3.64
C PRO A 143 -5.07 -3.42 4.12
N TYR A 144 -5.10 -4.68 4.51
CA TYR A 144 -6.30 -5.43 4.90
C TYR A 144 -6.37 -5.74 6.40
N GLN A 145 -5.56 -5.07 7.20
CA GLN A 145 -5.59 -5.25 8.65
C GLN A 145 -6.98 -4.91 9.22
N GLY A 146 -7.59 -5.88 9.91
CA GLY A 146 -8.93 -5.73 10.50
C GLY A 146 -10.09 -5.92 9.51
N PHE A 147 -9.84 -6.42 8.29
CA PHE A 147 -10.90 -6.82 7.36
C PHE A 147 -11.52 -8.15 7.81
N ASP A 148 -12.83 -8.27 7.59
CA ASP A 148 -13.49 -9.56 7.61
C ASP A 148 -13.07 -10.42 6.40
N TRP A 149 -13.38 -11.73 6.46
CA TRP A 149 -12.97 -12.68 5.42
C TRP A 149 -13.44 -12.26 4.02
N ASP A 150 -14.72 -11.85 3.90
CA ASP A 150 -15.28 -11.50 2.58
C ASP A 150 -14.60 -10.26 1.99
N THR A 151 -14.35 -9.23 2.82
CA THR A 151 -13.62 -8.03 2.39
C THR A 151 -12.17 -8.36 2.03
N HIS A 152 -11.51 -9.25 2.77
CA HIS A 152 -10.16 -9.72 2.45
C HIS A 152 -10.11 -10.39 1.08
N GLN A 153 -11.07 -11.27 0.76
CA GLN A 153 -11.15 -11.90 -0.57
C GLN A 153 -11.41 -10.87 -1.69
N ARG A 154 -12.29 -9.90 -1.45
CA ARG A 154 -12.56 -8.81 -2.40
C ARG A 154 -11.31 -7.94 -2.64
N PHE A 155 -10.51 -7.70 -1.60
CA PHE A 155 -9.23 -6.99 -1.75
C PHE A 155 -8.28 -7.73 -2.70
N TRP A 156 -8.12 -9.05 -2.54
CA TRP A 156 -7.23 -9.82 -3.41
C TRP A 156 -7.75 -9.90 -4.85
N ALA A 157 -9.07 -10.04 -5.03
CA ALA A 157 -9.69 -9.97 -6.36
C ALA A 157 -9.45 -8.61 -7.02
N LEU A 158 -9.58 -7.50 -6.26
CA LEU A 158 -9.26 -6.15 -6.73
C LEU A 158 -7.78 -6.02 -7.12
N ALA A 159 -6.87 -6.49 -6.26
CA ALA A 159 -5.43 -6.43 -6.51
C ALA A 159 -5.04 -7.22 -7.78
N ALA A 160 -5.60 -8.42 -7.97
CA ALA A 160 -5.41 -9.21 -9.18
C ALA A 160 -5.93 -8.47 -10.42
N GLY A 161 -7.14 -7.93 -10.38
CA GLY A 161 -7.71 -7.16 -11.49
C GLY A 161 -6.89 -5.91 -11.85
N LEU A 162 -6.34 -5.21 -10.86
CA LEU A 162 -5.46 -4.06 -11.09
C LEU A 162 -4.13 -4.49 -11.71
N ARG A 163 -3.51 -5.58 -11.24
CA ARG A 163 -2.32 -6.18 -11.84
C ARG A 163 -2.57 -6.55 -13.30
N ASP A 164 -3.67 -7.23 -13.58
CA ASP A 164 -4.04 -7.68 -14.94
C ASP A 164 -4.33 -6.48 -15.87
N ALA A 165 -4.77 -5.34 -15.30
CA ALA A 165 -4.88 -4.06 -15.99
C ALA A 165 -3.54 -3.31 -16.14
N GLY A 166 -2.40 -3.94 -15.80
CA GLY A 166 -1.05 -3.40 -15.96
C GLY A 166 -0.56 -2.51 -14.81
N ARG A 167 -1.28 -2.43 -13.69
CA ARG A 167 -0.81 -1.69 -12.50
C ARG A 167 0.27 -2.48 -11.77
N SER A 168 1.29 -1.79 -11.28
CA SER A 168 2.33 -2.38 -10.41
C SER A 168 1.89 -2.24 -8.96
N ILE A 169 2.00 -3.31 -8.18
CA ILE A 169 1.54 -3.32 -6.79
C ILE A 169 2.62 -3.90 -5.88
N VAL A 170 2.91 -3.22 -4.78
CA VAL A 170 3.73 -3.74 -3.69
C VAL A 170 2.86 -3.85 -2.46
N VAL A 171 2.81 -5.02 -1.85
CA VAL A 171 2.09 -5.26 -0.60
C VAL A 171 3.05 -5.74 0.45
N VAL A 172 3.12 -5.06 1.58
CA VAL A 172 3.70 -5.63 2.79
C VAL A 172 2.66 -6.51 3.46
N SER A 173 3.03 -7.76 3.69
CA SER A 173 2.22 -8.73 4.43
C SER A 173 3.08 -9.43 5.48
N HIS A 174 2.44 -9.85 6.56
CA HIS A 174 3.00 -10.76 7.54
C HIS A 174 2.31 -12.14 7.51
N LEU A 175 1.30 -12.31 6.65
CA LEU A 175 0.47 -13.51 6.54
C LEU A 175 1.05 -14.46 5.48
N LEU A 176 1.55 -15.60 5.92
CA LEU A 176 2.15 -16.61 5.02
C LEU A 176 1.12 -17.22 4.05
N HIS A 177 -0.16 -17.23 4.42
CA HIS A 177 -1.19 -17.78 3.53
C HIS A 177 -1.51 -16.89 2.32
N ASP A 178 -1.09 -15.62 2.32
CA ASP A 178 -1.30 -14.70 1.21
C ASP A 178 -0.22 -14.83 0.11
N LEU A 179 0.84 -15.61 0.35
CA LEU A 179 2.00 -15.66 -0.55
C LEU A 179 1.63 -16.13 -1.97
N HIS A 180 0.60 -16.96 -2.11
CA HIS A 180 0.13 -17.46 -3.41
C HIS A 180 -0.50 -16.40 -4.31
N HIS A 181 -0.83 -15.21 -3.77
CA HIS A 181 -1.34 -14.09 -4.57
C HIS A 181 -0.24 -13.30 -5.29
N PHE A 182 1.02 -13.43 -4.86
CA PHE A 182 2.13 -12.66 -5.39
C PHE A 182 2.82 -13.32 -6.58
N ASP A 183 3.22 -12.49 -7.55
CA ASP A 183 4.08 -12.92 -8.67
C ASP A 183 5.54 -13.09 -8.21
N ALA A 184 5.96 -12.36 -7.19
CA ALA A 184 7.27 -12.48 -6.54
C ALA A 184 7.20 -12.03 -5.08
N VAL A 185 8.05 -12.60 -4.24
CA VAL A 185 8.14 -12.25 -2.81
C VAL A 185 9.58 -11.91 -2.44
N GLY A 186 9.75 -10.77 -1.77
CA GLY A 186 11.02 -10.39 -1.16
C GLY A 186 10.97 -10.50 0.36
N HIS A 187 11.91 -11.21 0.93
CA HIS A 187 12.08 -11.34 2.39
C HIS A 187 13.03 -10.27 2.91
N LEU A 188 12.52 -9.35 3.71
CA LEU A 188 13.36 -8.34 4.37
C LEU A 188 13.89 -8.89 5.70
N ARG A 189 15.17 -9.24 5.69
CA ARG A 189 15.92 -9.76 6.87
C ARG A 189 17.15 -8.90 7.10
N GLU A 190 17.37 -8.48 8.34
CA GLU A 190 18.53 -7.67 8.75
C GLU A 190 18.80 -6.46 7.84
N GLY A 191 17.75 -5.82 7.34
CA GLY A 191 17.83 -4.65 6.46
C GLY A 191 18.18 -4.95 5.00
N ARG A 192 18.26 -6.22 4.61
CA ARG A 192 18.48 -6.66 3.23
C ARG A 192 17.24 -7.33 2.69
N LEU A 193 16.90 -7.08 1.44
CA LEU A 193 15.84 -7.79 0.75
C LEU A 193 16.44 -8.96 -0.02
N VAL A 194 16.02 -10.16 0.33
CA VAL A 194 16.38 -11.40 -0.36
C VAL A 194 15.17 -11.84 -1.18
N ALA A 195 15.32 -11.93 -2.49
CA ALA A 195 14.25 -12.42 -3.34
C ALA A 195 14.09 -13.94 -3.13
N GLU A 196 12.86 -14.40 -2.93
CA GLU A 196 12.51 -15.81 -3.10
C GLU A 196 11.95 -16.00 -4.52
N GLU A 197 12.31 -17.14 -5.14
CA GLU A 197 11.69 -17.53 -6.40
C GLU A 197 10.18 -17.70 -6.22
N PRO A 198 9.37 -17.40 -7.26
CA PRO A 198 7.92 -17.47 -7.16
C PRO A 198 7.50 -18.86 -6.73
N VAL A 199 6.69 -18.95 -5.69
CA VAL A 199 5.98 -20.17 -5.32
C VAL A 199 5.00 -20.47 -6.45
N ARG A 200 5.37 -21.39 -7.34
CA ARG A 200 4.51 -21.90 -8.42
C ARG A 200 3.49 -22.90 -7.86
#